data_165fa1595ac42cd32e4224da4f64b58b
#
_entry.id   165fa1595ac42cd32e4224da4f64b58b
#
_cell.length_a   1.000
_cell.length_b   1.000
_cell.length_c   1.000
_cell.angle_alpha   90.00
_cell.angle_beta   90.00
_cell.angle_gamma   90.00
#
_symmetry.space_group_name_H-M   'P 1'
#
loop_
_entity.id
_entity.type
_entity.pdbx_description
1 polymer ?
#
loop_
_entity_poly.entity_id
_entity_poly.type
_entity_poly.pdbx_seq_one_letter_code
_entity_poly.pdbx_strand_id
1 'polypeptide(L)'
;MNSFFDAHVRSLIESIRVLERHITEPSQLQSDLRMLRESLDLFETQEPNQDDWLAKRLTSNKQNVGQQATNMEIIRLTRTAVSLLNKLRDGEGIPFSRKWAEKANRVLEHVWNKQVTELRHKTASRVRGLYVIVDPEVTRRRPVIEVAQAAIAGGATVIQLRNKRKDSGEILQLTRELRSTCNQSGTLFIINDDAALTVASSADGLHLGQSDLPVQEAQLIIHPEQIVGRSNNNIREVLESEAAGVDYLAIGAIFPTATMGKTGRDSVGVETITIIKNMVDKPVVAIGGINEINVTEVIAAGADAVCVVSAITLAKD
;
A
#
# COMPACT_ATOMS: atom_id res chain seq x y z
N MET A 1 28.59 16.05 28.25
CA MET A 1 27.98 15.17 27.22
C MET A 1 26.67 15.81 26.77
N ASN A 2 26.33 15.74 25.52
CA ASN A 2 25.34 16.63 24.90
C ASN A 2 23.92 16.12 25.20
N SER A 3 23.07 16.88 25.91
CA SER A 3 21.69 16.49 26.29
C SER A 3 20.82 16.05 25.08
N PHE A 4 21.14 16.53 23.91
CA PHE A 4 20.51 16.16 22.63
C PHE A 4 20.84 14.70 22.25
N PHE A 5 22.07 14.28 22.44
CA PHE A 5 22.52 12.91 22.13
C PHE A 5 21.83 11.87 23.04
N ASP A 6 21.78 12.15 24.34
CA ASP A 6 21.17 11.26 25.32
C ASP A 6 19.65 11.09 25.06
N ALA A 7 18.97 12.15 24.61
CA ALA A 7 17.56 12.07 24.24
C ALA A 7 17.32 11.18 23.01
N HIS A 8 18.20 11.22 22.00
CA HIS A 8 18.09 10.39 20.80
C HIS A 8 18.36 8.92 21.09
N VAL A 9 19.36 8.62 21.95
CA VAL A 9 19.65 7.24 22.39
C VAL A 9 18.46 6.67 23.15
N ARG A 10 17.89 7.40 24.11
CA ARG A 10 16.69 6.97 24.84
C ARG A 10 15.50 6.74 23.91
N SER A 11 15.24 7.65 22.96
CA SER A 11 14.17 7.45 21.98
C SER A 11 14.38 6.22 21.11
N LEU A 12 15.61 5.91 20.74
CA LEU A 12 15.95 4.72 19.97
C LEU A 12 15.70 3.46 20.81
N ILE A 13 16.13 3.43 22.08
CA ILE A 13 15.89 2.34 23.02
C ILE A 13 14.40 2.07 23.19
N GLU A 14 13.60 3.10 23.45
CA GLU A 14 12.15 2.96 23.60
C GLU A 14 11.48 2.46 22.32
N SER A 15 11.93 2.95 21.16
CA SER A 15 11.42 2.45 19.86
C SER A 15 11.70 0.95 19.69
N ILE A 16 12.91 0.49 20.01
CA ILE A 16 13.29 -0.93 19.93
C ILE A 16 12.51 -1.75 20.96
N ARG A 17 12.30 -1.27 22.19
CA ARG A 17 11.48 -1.93 23.21
C ARG A 17 10.04 -2.16 22.74
N VAL A 18 9.46 -1.16 22.08
CA VAL A 18 8.11 -1.29 21.51
C VAL A 18 8.11 -2.32 20.38
N LEU A 19 9.08 -2.28 19.47
CA LEU A 19 9.20 -3.25 18.38
C LEU A 19 9.38 -4.69 18.90
N GLU A 20 10.24 -4.89 19.91
CA GLU A 20 10.46 -6.19 20.54
C GLU A 20 9.17 -6.80 21.13
N ARG A 21 8.32 -5.98 21.77
CA ARG A 21 7.03 -6.42 22.34
C ARG A 21 5.99 -6.79 21.31
N HIS A 22 6.05 -6.20 20.11
CA HIS A 22 5.06 -6.44 19.06
C HIS A 22 5.42 -7.61 18.15
N ILE A 23 6.68 -8.02 18.12
CA ILE A 23 7.10 -9.24 17.43
C ILE A 23 6.91 -10.40 18.42
N THR A 24 5.67 -10.92 18.47
CA THR A 24 5.23 -11.93 19.46
C THR A 24 5.68 -13.34 19.13
N GLU A 25 6.06 -13.63 17.89
CA GLU A 25 6.58 -14.94 17.51
C GLU A 25 8.04 -15.08 17.94
N PRO A 26 8.43 -16.16 18.63
CA PRO A 26 9.84 -16.46 18.93
C PRO A 26 10.58 -16.62 17.59
N SER A 27 11.33 -15.61 17.21
CA SER A 27 12.03 -15.55 15.93
C SER A 27 13.43 -15.00 16.13
N GLN A 28 14.31 -15.27 15.16
CA GLN A 28 15.64 -14.64 15.12
C GLN A 28 15.54 -13.12 15.22
N LEU A 29 14.51 -12.52 14.60
CA LEU A 29 14.26 -11.09 14.60
C LEU A 29 13.97 -10.54 16.00
N GLN A 30 13.17 -11.25 16.81
CA GLN A 30 12.92 -10.88 18.22
C GLN A 30 14.21 -10.94 19.04
N SER A 31 15.00 -12.00 18.83
CA SER A 31 16.32 -12.15 19.49
C SER A 31 17.29 -11.02 19.09
N ASP A 32 17.32 -10.65 17.82
CA ASP A 32 18.17 -9.57 17.31
C ASP A 32 17.76 -8.20 17.87
N LEU A 33 16.46 -7.91 17.96
CA LEU A 33 15.95 -6.68 18.60
C LEU A 33 16.31 -6.62 20.08
N ARG A 34 16.18 -7.74 20.79
CA ARG A 34 16.59 -7.84 22.20
C ARG A 34 18.07 -7.55 22.37
N MET A 35 18.94 -8.17 21.55
CA MET A 35 20.38 -7.90 21.58
C MET A 35 20.70 -6.43 21.30
N LEU A 36 19.99 -5.80 20.35
CA LEU A 36 20.18 -4.38 20.07
C LEU A 36 19.79 -3.53 21.26
N ARG A 37 18.66 -3.80 21.91
CA ARG A 37 18.21 -3.08 23.10
C ARG A 37 19.21 -3.25 24.26
N GLU A 38 19.59 -4.46 24.57
CA GLU A 38 20.54 -4.74 25.67
C GLU A 38 21.89 -4.06 25.44
N SER A 39 22.35 -4.00 24.20
CA SER A 39 23.58 -3.27 23.87
C SER A 39 23.45 -1.76 24.02
N LEU A 40 22.25 -1.20 23.85
CA LEU A 40 21.96 0.23 24.04
C LEU A 40 21.73 0.56 25.54
N ASP A 41 21.11 -0.33 26.30
CA ASP A 41 20.91 -0.15 27.75
C ASP A 41 22.24 0.05 28.50
N LEU A 42 23.35 -0.47 27.96
CA LEU A 42 24.72 -0.24 28.51
C LEU A 42 25.17 1.24 28.38
N PHE A 43 24.54 2.02 27.54
CA PHE A 43 24.85 3.46 27.36
C PHE A 43 23.88 4.37 28.13
N GLU A 44 22.81 3.81 28.73
CA GLU A 44 21.83 4.55 29.54
C GLU A 44 22.36 4.76 30.98
N THR A 45 23.40 5.59 31.14
CA THR A 45 24.14 5.74 32.41
C THR A 45 23.66 6.88 33.31
N GLN A 46 22.56 7.59 33.01
CA GLN A 46 22.05 8.68 33.86
C GLN A 46 20.53 8.71 33.96
N GLU A 47 20.05 9.10 35.18
CA GLU A 47 18.63 9.25 35.49
C GLU A 47 17.90 10.19 34.47
N PRO A 48 16.63 9.89 34.09
CA PRO A 48 15.90 10.70 33.15
C PRO A 48 15.68 12.11 33.71
N ASN A 49 16.13 13.11 32.97
CA ASN A 49 15.83 14.50 33.28
C ASN A 49 14.31 14.72 33.24
N GLN A 50 13.72 15.28 34.29
CA GLN A 50 12.28 15.45 34.47
C GLN A 50 11.59 16.27 33.36
N ASP A 51 12.35 16.93 32.48
CA ASP A 51 11.88 17.79 31.39
C ASP A 51 11.86 17.12 30.01
N ASP A 52 12.11 15.81 29.92
CA ASP A 52 12.08 15.10 28.62
C ASP A 52 10.65 14.92 28.11
N TRP A 53 10.17 15.92 27.36
CA TRP A 53 8.84 15.94 26.76
C TRP A 53 8.61 14.78 25.76
N LEU A 54 9.68 14.28 25.12
CA LEU A 54 9.62 13.17 24.18
C LEU A 54 9.37 11.84 24.93
N ALA A 55 10.06 11.63 26.04
CA ALA A 55 9.82 10.51 26.94
C ALA A 55 8.39 10.58 27.53
N LYS A 56 7.93 11.78 27.93
CA LYS A 56 6.53 12.00 28.39
C LYS A 56 5.51 11.68 27.30
N ARG A 57 5.77 12.02 26.04
CA ARG A 57 4.85 11.75 24.93
C ARG A 57 4.83 10.28 24.51
N LEU A 58 5.97 9.58 24.58
CA LEU A 58 6.06 8.14 24.37
C LEU A 58 5.47 7.35 25.55
N THR A 59 5.55 7.90 26.79
CA THR A 59 4.98 7.27 27.99
C THR A 59 3.52 7.66 28.26
N SER A 60 3.01 8.80 27.74
CA SER A 60 1.59 9.14 27.83
C SER A 60 0.71 8.16 27.03
N ASN A 61 1.28 7.45 26.06
CA ASN A 61 0.64 6.28 25.45
C ASN A 61 0.61 5.04 26.37
N LYS A 62 1.20 5.09 27.58
CA LYS A 62 1.14 3.96 28.55
C LYS A 62 -0.25 3.70 29.13
N GLN A 63 -1.21 4.62 28.99
CA GLN A 63 -2.60 4.39 29.44
C GLN A 63 -3.40 3.46 28.50
N ASN A 64 -2.86 3.11 27.31
CA ASN A 64 -3.42 2.10 26.40
C ASN A 64 -2.61 0.77 26.42
N VAL A 65 -2.15 0.34 27.59
CA VAL A 65 -1.39 -0.92 27.81
C VAL A 65 -2.29 -2.15 27.67
N GLY A 66 -2.94 -2.32 26.55
CA GLY A 66 -3.78 -3.48 26.22
C GLY A 66 -4.09 -3.61 24.72
N GLN A 67 -3.84 -2.58 23.93
CA GLN A 67 -3.98 -2.64 22.47
C GLN A 67 -2.63 -2.99 21.82
N GLN A 68 -2.60 -4.09 21.06
CA GLN A 68 -1.48 -4.35 20.15
C GLN A 68 -1.35 -3.17 19.18
N ALA A 69 -0.14 -2.63 19.03
CA ALA A 69 0.11 -1.58 18.04
C ALA A 69 -0.26 -2.10 16.64
N THR A 70 -0.86 -1.24 15.86
CA THR A 70 -1.20 -1.56 14.47
C THR A 70 0.07 -1.68 13.63
N ASN A 71 0.04 -2.44 12.55
CA ASN A 71 1.17 -2.56 11.61
C ASN A 71 1.66 -1.17 11.15
N MET A 72 0.76 -0.20 11.00
CA MET A 72 1.10 1.19 10.65
C MET A 72 1.92 1.90 11.73
N GLU A 73 1.58 1.69 13.00
CA GLU A 73 2.34 2.25 14.12
C GLU A 73 3.74 1.63 14.18
N ILE A 74 3.86 0.32 13.95
CA ILE A 74 5.15 -0.38 13.90
C ILE A 74 6.00 0.13 12.74
N ILE A 75 5.43 0.30 11.54
CA ILE A 75 6.13 0.86 10.37
C ILE A 75 6.65 2.27 10.67
N ARG A 76 5.82 3.14 11.26
CA ARG A 76 6.22 4.50 11.64
C ARG A 76 7.32 4.50 12.70
N LEU A 77 7.20 3.64 13.70
CA LEU A 77 8.19 3.52 14.77
C LEU A 77 9.53 3.02 14.23
N THR A 78 9.51 2.03 13.37
CA THR A 78 10.73 1.48 12.73
C THR A 78 11.42 2.53 11.88
N ARG A 79 10.67 3.31 11.09
CA ARG A 79 11.20 4.42 10.31
C ARG A 79 11.84 5.49 11.20
N THR A 80 11.20 5.80 12.34
CA THR A 80 11.76 6.74 13.33
C THR A 80 13.05 6.21 13.92
N ALA A 81 13.10 4.92 14.30
CA ALA A 81 14.30 4.27 14.83
C ALA A 81 15.46 4.30 13.82
N VAL A 82 15.21 3.99 12.54
CA VAL A 82 16.21 4.08 11.47
C VAL A 82 16.71 5.52 11.31
N SER A 83 15.82 6.51 11.31
CA SER A 83 16.20 7.93 11.22
C SER A 83 17.06 8.39 12.40
N LEU A 84 16.73 7.99 13.62
CA LEU A 84 17.51 8.28 14.82
C LEU A 84 18.88 7.61 14.76
N LEU A 85 18.94 6.35 14.35
CA LEU A 85 20.19 5.60 14.20
C LEU A 85 21.13 6.27 13.19
N ASN A 86 20.61 6.72 12.04
CA ASN A 86 21.39 7.42 11.03
C ASN A 86 21.93 8.77 11.54
N LYS A 87 21.10 9.54 12.25
CA LYS A 87 21.55 10.81 12.88
C LYS A 87 22.63 10.57 13.94
N LEU A 88 22.50 9.49 14.72
CA LEU A 88 23.50 9.11 15.71
C LEU A 88 24.80 8.65 15.04
N ARG A 89 24.73 7.93 13.92
CA ARG A 89 25.90 7.48 13.16
C ARG A 89 26.71 8.63 12.56
N ASP A 90 26.04 9.66 12.08
CA ASP A 90 26.66 10.79 11.37
C ASP A 90 27.10 11.91 12.34
N GLY A 91 26.84 11.79 13.65
CA GLY A 91 27.22 12.74 14.71
C GLY A 91 28.62 12.47 15.28
N GLU A 92 29.30 13.53 15.76
CA GLU A 92 30.55 13.38 16.51
C GLU A 92 30.29 12.80 17.92
N GLY A 93 31.14 11.86 18.35
CA GLY A 93 31.07 11.31 19.73
C GLY A 93 30.17 10.09 19.91
N ILE A 94 30.01 9.28 18.87
CA ILE A 94 29.15 8.09 18.87
C ILE A 94 29.67 7.02 19.86
N PRO A 95 28.82 6.51 20.79
CA PRO A 95 29.24 5.48 21.75
C PRO A 95 29.31 4.06 21.14
N PHE A 96 28.78 3.87 19.91
CA PHE A 96 28.76 2.54 19.28
C PHE A 96 29.67 2.45 18.06
N SER A 97 30.20 1.25 17.84
CA SER A 97 31.02 1.00 16.67
C SER A 97 30.18 1.11 15.37
N ARG A 98 30.83 1.52 14.29
CA ARG A 98 30.23 1.50 12.93
C ARG A 98 29.60 0.13 12.60
N LYS A 99 30.27 -0.95 12.97
CA LYS A 99 29.80 -2.34 12.77
C LYS A 99 28.47 -2.61 13.52
N TRP A 100 28.33 -2.06 14.74
CA TRP A 100 27.07 -2.13 15.49
C TRP A 100 25.94 -1.37 14.78
N ALA A 101 26.20 -0.13 14.35
CA ALA A 101 25.20 0.67 13.64
C ALA A 101 24.72 0.01 12.33
N GLU A 102 25.63 -0.59 11.58
CA GLU A 102 25.28 -1.36 10.38
C GLU A 102 24.43 -2.60 10.71
N LYS A 103 24.73 -3.30 11.81
CA LYS A 103 23.89 -4.43 12.27
C LYS A 103 22.50 -3.96 12.69
N ALA A 104 22.42 -2.90 13.47
CA ALA A 104 21.15 -2.33 13.94
C ALA A 104 20.28 -1.90 12.76
N ASN A 105 20.88 -1.25 11.77
CA ASN A 105 20.17 -0.82 10.56
C ASN A 105 19.57 -2.03 9.80
N ARG A 106 20.35 -3.09 9.59
CA ARG A 106 19.85 -4.32 8.94
C ARG A 106 18.68 -4.95 9.70
N VAL A 107 18.73 -5.00 11.03
CA VAL A 107 17.64 -5.56 11.84
C VAL A 107 16.38 -4.70 11.71
N LEU A 108 16.51 -3.37 11.83
CA LEU A 108 15.37 -2.46 11.71
C LEU A 108 14.77 -2.47 10.29
N GLU A 109 15.61 -2.51 9.26
CA GLU A 109 15.16 -2.68 7.86
C GLU A 109 14.42 -4.00 7.66
N HIS A 110 14.86 -5.09 8.29
CA HIS A 110 14.16 -6.36 8.21
C HIS A 110 12.77 -6.30 8.89
N VAL A 111 12.66 -5.67 10.07
CA VAL A 111 11.36 -5.40 10.72
C VAL A 111 10.45 -4.62 9.79
N TRP A 112 10.97 -3.53 9.23
CA TRP A 112 10.21 -2.65 8.35
C TRP A 112 9.71 -3.38 7.10
N ASN A 113 10.59 -4.09 6.41
CA ASN A 113 10.23 -4.84 5.21
C ASN A 113 9.17 -5.90 5.49
N LYS A 114 9.31 -6.65 6.60
CA LYS A 114 8.32 -7.66 7.01
C LYS A 114 6.94 -7.01 7.22
N GLN A 115 6.87 -5.93 8.00
CA GLN A 115 5.61 -5.27 8.32
C GLN A 115 4.95 -4.63 7.10
N VAL A 116 5.73 -3.99 6.23
CA VAL A 116 5.25 -3.42 4.96
C VAL A 116 4.69 -4.51 4.06
N THR A 117 5.42 -5.62 3.90
CA THR A 117 4.98 -6.74 3.06
C THR A 117 3.69 -7.36 3.58
N GLU A 118 3.57 -7.59 4.88
CA GLU A 118 2.35 -8.12 5.51
C GLU A 118 1.16 -7.18 5.30
N LEU A 119 1.35 -5.87 5.47
CA LEU A 119 0.29 -4.88 5.29
C LEU A 119 -0.14 -4.78 3.82
N ARG A 120 0.81 -4.72 2.89
CA ARG A 120 0.50 -4.71 1.45
C ARG A 120 -0.23 -5.98 1.02
N HIS A 121 0.23 -7.14 1.47
CA HIS A 121 -0.44 -8.42 1.20
C HIS A 121 -1.88 -8.43 1.74
N LYS A 122 -2.10 -7.97 2.98
CA LYS A 122 -3.44 -7.83 3.57
C LYS A 122 -4.32 -6.87 2.79
N THR A 123 -3.78 -5.76 2.30
CA THR A 123 -4.53 -4.80 1.48
C THR A 123 -4.82 -5.40 0.11
N ALA A 124 -3.84 -6.00 -0.55
CA ALA A 124 -3.98 -6.64 -1.86
C ALA A 124 -5.00 -7.78 -1.85
N SER A 125 -5.05 -8.60 -0.79
CA SER A 125 -6.03 -9.70 -0.67
C SER A 125 -7.50 -9.22 -0.67
N ARG A 126 -7.74 -7.92 -0.48
CA ARG A 126 -9.05 -7.28 -0.60
C ARG A 126 -9.39 -6.86 -2.03
N VAL A 127 -8.45 -6.97 -2.97
CA VAL A 127 -8.70 -6.76 -4.41
C VAL A 127 -9.43 -7.98 -4.95
N ARG A 128 -10.75 -8.06 -4.69
CA ARG A 128 -11.63 -9.15 -5.07
C ARG A 128 -13.06 -8.67 -5.25
N GLY A 129 -13.88 -9.44 -5.97
CA GLY A 129 -15.28 -9.10 -6.20
C GLY A 129 -15.45 -8.05 -7.29
N LEU A 130 -16.31 -7.06 -7.07
CA LEU A 130 -16.62 -6.05 -8.07
C LEU A 130 -15.66 -4.87 -7.96
N TYR A 131 -14.89 -4.64 -9.02
CA TYR A 131 -13.95 -3.55 -9.19
C TYR A 131 -14.51 -2.56 -10.20
N VAL A 132 -14.76 -1.32 -9.81
CA VAL A 132 -15.35 -0.29 -10.69
C VAL A 132 -14.36 0.82 -10.96
N ILE A 133 -14.09 1.08 -12.24
CA ILE A 133 -13.36 2.26 -12.66
C ILE A 133 -14.37 3.38 -12.92
N VAL A 134 -14.22 4.49 -12.19
CA VAL A 134 -14.96 5.72 -12.41
C VAL A 134 -14.07 6.72 -13.18
N ASP A 135 -14.58 7.16 -14.33
CA ASP A 135 -13.90 8.10 -15.21
C ASP A 135 -14.88 9.22 -15.57
N PRO A 136 -14.58 10.50 -15.25
CA PRO A 136 -15.47 11.63 -15.54
C PRO A 136 -15.96 11.71 -16.99
N GLU A 137 -15.17 11.19 -17.95
CA GLU A 137 -15.52 11.18 -19.37
C GLU A 137 -16.54 10.09 -19.74
N VAL A 138 -16.77 9.11 -18.83
CA VAL A 138 -17.59 7.94 -19.10
C VAL A 138 -18.72 7.78 -18.08
N THR A 139 -19.31 8.89 -17.59
CA THR A 139 -20.39 8.87 -16.58
C THR A 139 -21.73 9.40 -17.09
N ARG A 140 -21.86 9.68 -18.40
CA ARG A 140 -23.05 10.38 -18.96
C ARG A 140 -23.33 11.71 -18.24
N ARG A 141 -22.29 12.46 -17.88
CA ARG A 141 -22.36 13.73 -17.12
C ARG A 141 -22.88 13.59 -15.69
N ARG A 142 -23.03 12.37 -15.14
CA ARG A 142 -23.29 12.19 -13.72
C ARG A 142 -22.05 12.55 -12.92
N PRO A 143 -22.20 13.17 -11.75
CA PRO A 143 -21.07 13.39 -10.84
C PRO A 143 -20.37 12.07 -10.51
N VAL A 144 -19.04 12.05 -10.60
CA VAL A 144 -18.24 10.85 -10.34
C VAL A 144 -18.49 10.29 -8.95
N ILE A 145 -18.71 11.17 -7.97
CA ILE A 145 -18.99 10.78 -6.57
C ILE A 145 -20.31 10.00 -6.46
N GLU A 146 -21.36 10.42 -7.17
CA GLU A 146 -22.66 9.74 -7.17
C GLU A 146 -22.55 8.34 -7.82
N VAL A 147 -21.81 8.23 -8.92
CA VAL A 147 -21.56 6.95 -9.58
C VAL A 147 -20.77 6.01 -8.65
N ALA A 148 -19.76 6.52 -7.96
CA ALA A 148 -18.99 5.73 -7.00
C ALA A 148 -19.85 5.28 -5.81
N GLN A 149 -20.69 6.17 -5.25
CA GLN A 149 -21.61 5.83 -4.16
C GLN A 149 -22.63 4.78 -4.57
N ALA A 150 -23.21 4.89 -5.76
CA ALA A 150 -24.13 3.88 -6.30
C ALA A 150 -23.42 2.53 -6.52
N ALA A 151 -22.21 2.54 -7.07
CA ALA A 151 -21.41 1.33 -7.24
C ALA A 151 -21.09 0.65 -5.89
N ILE A 152 -20.73 1.42 -4.87
CA ILE A 152 -20.46 0.92 -3.52
C ILE A 152 -21.74 0.35 -2.89
N ALA A 153 -22.86 1.03 -3.03
CA ALA A 153 -24.14 0.54 -2.55
C ALA A 153 -24.56 -0.77 -3.26
N GLY A 154 -24.16 -0.94 -4.53
CA GLY A 154 -24.31 -2.17 -5.32
C GLY A 154 -23.27 -3.24 -5.02
N GLY A 155 -22.38 -3.05 -4.05
CA GLY A 155 -21.42 -4.07 -3.59
C GLY A 155 -20.02 -3.97 -4.23
N ALA A 156 -19.65 -2.83 -4.82
CA ALA A 156 -18.28 -2.64 -5.29
C ALA A 156 -17.29 -2.66 -4.11
N THR A 157 -16.27 -3.47 -4.23
CA THR A 157 -15.22 -3.65 -3.22
C THR A 157 -13.97 -2.82 -3.52
N VAL A 158 -13.84 -2.38 -4.76
CA VAL A 158 -12.75 -1.51 -5.22
C VAL A 158 -13.31 -0.42 -6.12
N ILE A 159 -12.96 0.83 -5.85
CA ILE A 159 -13.19 1.97 -6.73
C ILE A 159 -11.85 2.49 -7.23
N GLN A 160 -11.68 2.58 -8.54
CA GLN A 160 -10.53 3.24 -9.15
C GLN A 160 -10.96 4.55 -9.79
N LEU A 161 -10.32 5.65 -9.39
CA LEU A 161 -10.47 6.91 -10.12
C LEU A 161 -9.48 6.94 -11.29
N ARG A 162 -10.02 7.03 -12.49
CA ARG A 162 -9.27 7.31 -13.71
C ARG A 162 -9.62 8.70 -14.19
N ASN A 163 -8.65 9.61 -14.21
CA ASN A 163 -8.82 10.95 -14.74
C ASN A 163 -7.65 11.30 -15.66
N LYS A 164 -7.95 11.60 -16.90
CA LYS A 164 -6.95 12.05 -17.89
C LYS A 164 -6.87 13.57 -18.03
N ARG A 165 -7.71 14.31 -17.31
CA ARG A 165 -7.65 15.77 -17.25
C ARG A 165 -6.53 16.20 -16.30
N LYS A 166 -5.74 17.21 -16.72
CA LYS A 166 -4.54 17.64 -15.99
C LYS A 166 -4.79 18.75 -14.95
N ASP A 167 -6.04 19.02 -14.56
CA ASP A 167 -6.31 20.07 -13.58
C ASP A 167 -6.13 19.52 -12.14
N SER A 168 -4.94 19.78 -11.59
CA SER A 168 -4.47 19.14 -10.35
C SER A 168 -5.25 19.58 -9.09
N GLY A 169 -5.82 20.78 -9.07
CA GLY A 169 -6.53 21.30 -7.90
C GLY A 169 -7.92 20.67 -7.73
N GLU A 170 -8.72 20.69 -8.82
CA GLU A 170 -10.07 20.13 -8.80
C GLU A 170 -10.04 18.62 -8.61
N ILE A 171 -9.07 17.93 -9.22
CA ILE A 171 -8.94 16.48 -9.09
C ILE A 171 -8.56 16.07 -7.66
N LEU A 172 -7.73 16.83 -6.96
CA LEU A 172 -7.35 16.53 -5.58
C LEU A 172 -8.56 16.60 -4.64
N GLN A 173 -9.45 17.58 -4.82
CA GLN A 173 -10.68 17.69 -4.02
C GLN A 173 -11.58 16.47 -4.27
N LEU A 174 -11.89 16.16 -5.52
CA LEU A 174 -12.68 14.98 -5.89
C LEU A 174 -12.06 13.69 -5.32
N THR A 175 -10.75 13.56 -5.40
CA THR A 175 -10.04 12.39 -4.90
C THR A 175 -10.17 12.23 -3.39
N ARG A 176 -10.13 13.33 -2.63
CA ARG A 176 -10.35 13.32 -1.16
C ARG A 176 -11.79 12.95 -0.80
N GLU A 177 -12.77 13.42 -1.56
CA GLU A 177 -14.18 13.06 -1.37
C GLU A 177 -14.40 11.56 -1.64
N LEU A 178 -13.87 11.04 -2.74
CA LEU A 178 -13.90 9.60 -3.06
C LEU A 178 -13.20 8.77 -1.98
N ARG A 179 -12.02 9.21 -1.52
CA ARG A 179 -11.30 8.54 -0.43
C ARG A 179 -12.16 8.45 0.84
N SER A 180 -12.81 9.56 1.21
CA SER A 180 -13.71 9.59 2.38
C SER A 180 -14.87 8.61 2.22
N THR A 181 -15.52 8.62 1.05
CA THR A 181 -16.64 7.72 0.71
C THR A 181 -16.22 6.25 0.78
N CYS A 182 -15.09 5.91 0.19
CA CYS A 182 -14.56 4.54 0.19
C CYS A 182 -14.18 4.08 1.62
N ASN A 183 -13.59 4.97 2.44
CA ASN A 183 -13.26 4.65 3.83
C ASN A 183 -14.49 4.30 4.67
N GLN A 184 -15.58 5.06 4.51
CA GLN A 184 -16.82 4.84 5.27
C GLN A 184 -17.47 3.48 4.98
N SER A 185 -17.28 2.98 3.76
CA SER A 185 -17.83 1.69 3.31
C SER A 185 -16.86 0.51 3.41
N GLY A 186 -15.60 0.78 3.77
CA GLY A 186 -14.55 -0.23 3.74
C GLY A 186 -14.13 -0.65 2.33
N THR A 187 -14.46 0.12 1.30
CA THR A 187 -14.08 -0.11 -0.10
C THR A 187 -12.65 0.35 -0.35
N LEU A 188 -11.87 -0.38 -1.12
CA LEU A 188 -10.53 0.05 -1.54
C LEU A 188 -10.62 1.21 -2.54
N PHE A 189 -9.75 2.21 -2.37
CA PHE A 189 -9.64 3.34 -3.27
C PHE A 189 -8.29 3.35 -4.00
N ILE A 190 -8.31 3.26 -5.31
CA ILE A 190 -7.14 3.16 -6.20
C ILE A 190 -7.09 4.38 -7.12
N ILE A 191 -5.91 4.93 -7.32
CA ILE A 191 -5.64 5.99 -8.31
C ILE A 191 -5.02 5.37 -9.56
N ASN A 192 -5.45 5.82 -10.73
CA ASN A 192 -4.89 5.41 -12.00
C ASN A 192 -3.72 6.34 -12.41
N ASP A 193 -2.56 5.77 -12.76
CA ASP A 193 -1.35 6.38 -13.37
C ASP A 193 -0.60 7.42 -12.50
N ASP A 194 -1.27 8.15 -11.61
CA ASP A 194 -0.70 9.29 -10.89
C ASP A 194 -0.21 8.92 -9.48
N ALA A 195 1.10 8.67 -9.34
CA ALA A 195 1.74 8.34 -8.07
C ALA A 195 1.70 9.54 -7.08
N ALA A 196 1.82 10.77 -7.55
CA ALA A 196 1.77 11.95 -6.67
C ALA A 196 0.38 12.16 -6.09
N LEU A 197 -0.67 11.98 -6.90
CA LEU A 197 -2.06 12.04 -6.45
C LEU A 197 -2.38 10.90 -5.49
N THR A 198 -1.82 9.71 -5.71
CA THR A 198 -1.95 8.55 -4.80
C THR A 198 -1.45 8.89 -3.39
N VAL A 199 -0.30 9.54 -3.29
CA VAL A 199 0.26 10.01 -2.01
C VAL A 199 -0.58 11.14 -1.41
N ALA A 200 -0.89 12.18 -2.19
CA ALA A 200 -1.59 13.38 -1.72
C ALA A 200 -3.01 13.12 -1.22
N SER A 201 -3.66 12.07 -1.74
CA SER A 201 -5.01 11.65 -1.36
C SER A 201 -5.04 10.55 -0.28
N SER A 202 -3.89 9.97 0.04
CA SER A 202 -3.80 8.77 0.90
C SER A 202 -4.67 7.62 0.38
N ALA A 203 -4.69 7.42 -0.95
CA ALA A 203 -5.36 6.29 -1.57
C ALA A 203 -4.74 4.96 -1.09
N ASP A 204 -5.49 3.86 -1.18
CA ASP A 204 -4.98 2.55 -0.79
C ASP A 204 -3.92 2.01 -1.77
N GLY A 205 -3.93 2.51 -3.01
CA GLY A 205 -2.93 2.10 -3.99
C GLY A 205 -3.00 2.84 -5.31
N LEU A 206 -2.08 2.43 -6.17
CA LEU A 206 -1.83 2.94 -7.52
C LEU A 206 -2.06 1.83 -8.54
N HIS A 207 -2.70 2.14 -9.66
CA HIS A 207 -2.79 1.24 -10.81
C HIS A 207 -2.05 1.83 -12.01
N LEU A 208 -1.18 1.03 -12.62
CA LEU A 208 -0.32 1.43 -13.74
C LEU A 208 -0.65 0.66 -15.01
N GLY A 209 -0.59 1.32 -16.15
CA GLY A 209 -0.57 0.70 -17.47
C GLY A 209 0.85 0.35 -17.93
N GLN A 210 0.97 -0.21 -19.14
CA GLN A 210 2.25 -0.63 -19.70
C GLN A 210 3.17 0.53 -20.12
N SER A 211 2.57 1.70 -20.41
CA SER A 211 3.30 2.91 -20.85
C SER A 211 3.48 3.95 -19.75
N ASP A 212 2.99 3.67 -18.55
CA ASP A 212 3.09 4.58 -17.41
C ASP A 212 4.44 4.43 -16.71
N LEU A 213 4.60 5.09 -15.57
CA LEU A 213 5.82 5.01 -14.77
C LEU A 213 6.14 3.54 -14.43
N PRO A 214 7.39 3.07 -14.60
CA PRO A 214 7.75 1.73 -14.19
C PRO A 214 7.44 1.46 -12.72
N VAL A 215 7.10 0.21 -12.38
CA VAL A 215 6.63 -0.17 -11.03
C VAL A 215 7.63 0.20 -9.94
N GLN A 216 8.93 -0.06 -10.18
CA GLN A 216 9.98 0.22 -9.22
C GLN A 216 10.10 1.71 -8.90
N GLU A 217 10.04 2.56 -9.92
CA GLU A 217 10.08 4.02 -9.78
C GLU A 217 8.82 4.55 -9.09
N ALA A 218 7.65 3.98 -9.40
CA ALA A 218 6.41 4.32 -8.72
C ALA A 218 6.48 3.97 -7.22
N GLN A 219 7.05 2.82 -6.87
CA GLN A 219 7.25 2.38 -5.49
C GLN A 219 8.19 3.27 -4.67
N LEU A 220 9.09 4.02 -5.32
CA LEU A 220 9.93 5.03 -4.65
C LEU A 220 9.15 6.30 -4.28
N ILE A 221 8.03 6.57 -4.96
CA ILE A 221 7.23 7.79 -4.77
C ILE A 221 6.11 7.55 -3.77
N ILE A 222 5.38 6.45 -3.90
CA ILE A 222 4.21 6.16 -3.07
C ILE A 222 4.62 5.77 -1.64
N HIS A 223 3.67 5.82 -0.72
CA HIS A 223 3.92 5.32 0.63
C HIS A 223 4.13 3.80 0.61
N PRO A 224 5.04 3.28 1.45
CA PRO A 224 5.39 1.85 1.44
C PRO A 224 4.21 0.90 1.62
N GLU A 225 3.18 1.33 2.34
CA GLU A 225 1.95 0.57 2.60
C GLU A 225 0.93 0.60 1.45
N GLN A 226 1.11 1.48 0.46
CA GLN A 226 0.21 1.59 -0.69
C GLN A 226 0.51 0.46 -1.69
N ILE A 227 -0.55 -0.21 -2.17
CA ILE A 227 -0.42 -1.31 -3.11
C ILE A 227 -0.26 -0.81 -4.56
N VAL A 228 0.42 -1.60 -5.39
CA VAL A 228 0.58 -1.32 -6.82
C VAL A 228 -0.05 -2.44 -7.63
N GLY A 229 -0.95 -2.08 -8.55
CA GLY A 229 -1.45 -2.99 -9.57
C GLY A 229 -0.95 -2.60 -10.96
N ARG A 230 -0.94 -3.54 -11.90
CA ARG A 230 -0.55 -3.26 -13.27
C ARG A 230 -1.46 -3.97 -14.28
N SER A 231 -1.81 -3.24 -15.36
CA SER A 231 -2.53 -3.78 -16.52
C SER A 231 -1.60 -4.60 -17.40
N ASN A 232 -2.06 -5.75 -17.88
CA ASN A 232 -1.33 -6.66 -18.76
C ASN A 232 -2.22 -7.09 -19.93
N ASN A 233 -1.61 -7.28 -21.11
CA ASN A 233 -2.31 -7.68 -22.31
C ASN A 233 -2.03 -9.13 -22.72
N ASN A 234 -1.11 -9.79 -22.05
CA ASN A 234 -0.70 -11.18 -22.30
C ASN A 234 0.05 -11.75 -21.11
N ILE A 235 0.31 -13.07 -21.14
CA ILE A 235 1.00 -13.81 -20.05
C ILE A 235 2.42 -13.30 -19.82
N ARG A 236 3.16 -12.92 -20.87
CA ARG A 236 4.51 -12.40 -20.73
C ARG A 236 4.53 -11.13 -19.88
N GLU A 237 3.63 -10.18 -20.17
CA GLU A 237 3.51 -8.94 -19.38
C GLU A 237 3.10 -9.21 -17.93
N VAL A 238 2.28 -10.26 -17.68
CA VAL A 238 1.94 -10.71 -16.32
C VAL A 238 3.18 -11.14 -15.56
N LEU A 239 4.03 -11.97 -16.15
CA LEU A 239 5.28 -12.42 -15.51
C LEU A 239 6.26 -11.27 -15.28
N GLU A 240 6.37 -10.34 -16.24
CA GLU A 240 7.18 -9.13 -16.09
C GLU A 240 6.65 -8.25 -14.93
N SER A 241 5.33 -8.12 -14.80
CA SER A 241 4.69 -7.35 -13.72
C SER A 241 4.88 -8.02 -12.36
N GLU A 242 4.79 -9.35 -12.30
CA GLU A 242 5.05 -10.10 -11.08
C GLU A 242 6.50 -9.94 -10.62
N ALA A 243 7.46 -10.08 -11.54
CA ALA A 243 8.88 -9.87 -11.28
C ALA A 243 9.19 -8.42 -10.86
N ALA A 244 8.41 -7.45 -11.35
CA ALA A 244 8.52 -6.05 -10.95
C ALA A 244 7.98 -5.75 -9.53
N GLY A 245 7.31 -6.72 -8.88
CA GLY A 245 6.85 -6.60 -7.50
C GLY A 245 5.52 -5.89 -7.33
N VAL A 246 4.58 -6.00 -8.30
CA VAL A 246 3.20 -5.54 -8.13
C VAL A 246 2.47 -6.35 -7.06
N ASP A 247 1.40 -5.79 -6.49
CA ASP A 247 0.59 -6.46 -5.47
C ASP A 247 -0.63 -7.17 -6.05
N TYR A 248 -1.11 -6.73 -7.22
CA TYR A 248 -2.17 -7.40 -7.97
C TYR A 248 -1.97 -7.19 -9.48
N LEU A 249 -2.55 -8.07 -10.26
CA LEU A 249 -2.40 -8.14 -11.71
C LEU A 249 -3.76 -7.93 -12.37
N ALA A 250 -3.85 -7.00 -13.34
CA ALA A 250 -5.04 -6.89 -14.19
C ALA A 250 -4.73 -7.45 -15.57
N ILE A 251 -5.62 -8.28 -16.11
CA ILE A 251 -5.50 -8.89 -17.43
C ILE A 251 -6.68 -8.52 -18.32
N GLY A 252 -6.44 -8.09 -19.51
CA GLY A 252 -7.46 -7.75 -20.50
C GLY A 252 -6.92 -7.13 -21.80
N ALA A 253 -7.81 -6.95 -22.76
CA ALA A 253 -9.27 -7.09 -22.67
C ALA A 253 -9.69 -8.57 -22.79
N ILE A 254 -10.54 -9.06 -21.85
CA ILE A 254 -11.03 -10.44 -21.87
C ILE A 254 -11.96 -10.65 -23.08
N PHE A 255 -12.88 -9.71 -23.32
CA PHE A 255 -13.77 -9.69 -24.46
C PHE A 255 -13.54 -8.44 -25.31
N PRO A 256 -13.97 -8.43 -26.56
CA PRO A 256 -13.92 -7.23 -27.42
C PRO A 256 -14.57 -6.03 -26.73
N THR A 257 -13.90 -4.88 -26.75
CA THR A 257 -14.40 -3.65 -26.12
C THR A 257 -13.95 -2.42 -26.89
N ALA A 258 -14.83 -1.41 -26.95
CA ALA A 258 -14.51 -0.08 -27.49
C ALA A 258 -14.25 0.95 -26.37
N THR A 259 -14.46 0.57 -25.10
CA THR A 259 -14.30 1.48 -23.96
C THR A 259 -12.83 1.85 -23.78
N MET A 260 -12.57 3.11 -23.47
CA MET A 260 -11.23 3.66 -23.22
C MET A 260 -10.28 3.67 -24.43
N GLY A 261 -10.81 3.78 -25.65
CA GLY A 261 -10.01 3.96 -26.87
C GLY A 261 -9.19 2.73 -27.29
N LYS A 262 -9.52 1.56 -26.78
CA LYS A 262 -8.84 0.30 -27.11
C LYS A 262 -9.56 -0.47 -28.24
N THR A 263 -10.05 0.23 -29.23
CA THR A 263 -10.66 -0.39 -30.43
C THR A 263 -9.60 -1.16 -31.22
N GLY A 264 -9.91 -2.41 -31.60
CA GLY A 264 -9.09 -3.22 -32.52
C GLY A 264 -7.95 -4.01 -31.86
N ARG A 265 -7.93 -4.17 -30.55
CA ARG A 265 -7.05 -5.17 -29.89
C ARG A 265 -7.77 -6.52 -29.83
N ASP A 266 -7.01 -7.58 -30.10
CA ASP A 266 -7.50 -8.93 -29.88
C ASP A 266 -7.83 -9.13 -28.40
N SER A 267 -8.94 -9.80 -28.13
CA SER A 267 -9.29 -10.24 -26.77
C SER A 267 -8.38 -11.37 -26.35
N VAL A 268 -7.99 -11.39 -25.09
CA VAL A 268 -7.11 -12.46 -24.55
C VAL A 268 -7.88 -13.73 -24.19
N GLY A 269 -9.21 -13.65 -24.11
CA GLY A 269 -10.08 -14.78 -23.76
C GLY A 269 -10.10 -15.12 -22.27
N VAL A 270 -11.14 -15.87 -21.90
CA VAL A 270 -11.39 -16.26 -20.49
C VAL A 270 -10.37 -17.30 -20.01
N GLU A 271 -9.90 -18.20 -20.88
CA GLU A 271 -8.93 -19.25 -20.58
C GLU A 271 -7.62 -18.69 -20.06
N THR A 272 -7.24 -17.47 -20.50
CA THR A 272 -6.04 -16.79 -20.03
C THR A 272 -6.07 -16.53 -18.52
N ILE A 273 -7.24 -16.29 -17.93
CA ILE A 273 -7.41 -16.11 -16.49
C ILE A 273 -6.98 -17.37 -15.75
N THR A 274 -7.49 -18.55 -16.17
CA THR A 274 -7.15 -19.84 -15.56
C THR A 274 -5.64 -20.13 -15.64
N ILE A 275 -5.03 -19.84 -16.80
CA ILE A 275 -3.58 -20.03 -16.98
C ILE A 275 -2.80 -19.15 -15.98
N ILE A 276 -3.16 -17.86 -15.89
CA ILE A 276 -2.49 -16.91 -14.98
C ILE A 276 -2.67 -17.34 -13.52
N LYS A 277 -3.89 -17.72 -13.11
CA LYS A 277 -4.16 -18.16 -11.73
C LYS A 277 -3.36 -19.40 -11.30
N ASN A 278 -2.96 -20.24 -12.25
CA ASN A 278 -2.06 -21.37 -11.98
C ASN A 278 -0.57 -20.99 -11.91
N MET A 279 -0.23 -19.76 -12.29
CA MET A 279 1.17 -19.28 -12.36
C MET A 279 1.51 -18.29 -11.25
N VAL A 280 0.50 -17.61 -10.65
CA VAL A 280 0.72 -16.52 -9.69
C VAL A 280 -0.18 -16.67 -8.46
N ASP A 281 0.34 -16.27 -7.30
CA ASP A 281 -0.42 -16.25 -6.04
C ASP A 281 -1.14 -14.91 -5.78
N LYS A 282 -0.86 -13.91 -6.61
CA LYS A 282 -1.42 -12.56 -6.46
C LYS A 282 -2.86 -12.49 -6.96
N PRO A 283 -3.67 -11.55 -6.44
CA PRO A 283 -5.01 -11.31 -6.97
C PRO A 283 -4.98 -10.97 -8.47
N VAL A 284 -5.85 -11.64 -9.22
CA VAL A 284 -6.03 -11.43 -10.67
C VAL A 284 -7.35 -10.73 -10.93
N VAL A 285 -7.27 -9.56 -11.55
CA VAL A 285 -8.40 -8.71 -11.94
C VAL A 285 -8.64 -8.88 -13.44
N ALA A 286 -9.79 -9.40 -13.83
CA ALA A 286 -10.19 -9.49 -15.22
C ALA A 286 -10.89 -8.21 -15.67
N ILE A 287 -10.50 -7.65 -16.84
CA ILE A 287 -11.06 -6.41 -17.36
C ILE A 287 -11.28 -6.49 -18.88
N GLY A 288 -12.25 -5.73 -19.37
CA GLY A 288 -12.52 -5.49 -20.78
C GLY A 288 -13.67 -6.32 -21.34
N GLY A 289 -14.73 -5.62 -21.75
CA GLY A 289 -15.93 -6.18 -22.35
C GLY A 289 -16.83 -6.99 -21.41
N ILE A 290 -16.55 -6.96 -20.12
CA ILE A 290 -17.29 -7.72 -19.09
C ILE A 290 -18.59 -6.98 -18.73
N ASN A 291 -19.69 -7.74 -18.65
CA ASN A 291 -21.02 -7.26 -18.31
C ASN A 291 -21.83 -8.38 -17.63
N GLU A 292 -23.11 -8.14 -17.33
CA GLU A 292 -24.02 -9.07 -16.67
C GLU A 292 -24.21 -10.41 -17.39
N ILE A 293 -24.02 -10.44 -18.72
CA ILE A 293 -24.25 -11.65 -19.53
C ILE A 293 -23.07 -12.62 -19.42
N ASN A 294 -21.82 -12.08 -19.36
CA ASN A 294 -20.59 -12.88 -19.46
C ASN A 294 -19.76 -12.95 -18.17
N VAL A 295 -20.15 -12.23 -17.12
CA VAL A 295 -19.41 -12.21 -15.85
C VAL A 295 -19.26 -13.57 -15.19
N THR A 296 -20.25 -14.44 -15.35
CA THR A 296 -20.26 -15.78 -14.71
C THR A 296 -19.08 -16.64 -15.20
N GLU A 297 -18.78 -16.61 -16.51
CA GLU A 297 -17.64 -17.37 -17.06
C GLU A 297 -16.29 -16.81 -16.61
N VAL A 298 -16.18 -15.49 -16.42
CA VAL A 298 -14.98 -14.85 -15.88
C VAL A 298 -14.69 -15.28 -14.44
N ILE A 299 -15.74 -15.33 -13.61
CA ILE A 299 -15.64 -15.81 -12.22
C ILE A 299 -15.30 -17.30 -12.20
N ALA A 300 -15.95 -18.12 -13.04
CA ALA A 300 -15.67 -19.54 -13.15
C ALA A 300 -14.22 -19.85 -13.58
N ALA A 301 -13.60 -18.97 -14.38
CA ALA A 301 -12.21 -19.08 -14.77
C ALA A 301 -11.22 -18.74 -13.64
N GLY A 302 -11.69 -18.25 -12.48
CA GLY A 302 -10.91 -18.03 -11.28
C GLY A 302 -10.43 -16.58 -11.09
N ALA A 303 -11.01 -15.58 -11.77
CA ALA A 303 -10.71 -14.18 -11.49
C ALA A 303 -11.07 -13.83 -10.03
N ASP A 304 -10.15 -13.18 -9.30
CA ASP A 304 -10.42 -12.71 -7.94
C ASP A 304 -11.32 -11.47 -7.96
N ALA A 305 -11.14 -10.61 -8.95
CA ALA A 305 -11.99 -9.44 -9.17
C ALA A 305 -12.39 -9.29 -10.64
N VAL A 306 -13.58 -8.76 -10.83
CA VAL A 306 -14.10 -8.38 -12.14
C VAL A 306 -14.15 -6.87 -12.25
N CYS A 307 -13.36 -6.32 -13.17
CA CYS A 307 -13.26 -4.89 -13.38
C CYS A 307 -14.17 -4.42 -14.53
N VAL A 308 -15.04 -3.47 -14.23
CA VAL A 308 -15.98 -2.90 -15.17
C VAL A 308 -15.88 -1.37 -15.21
N VAL A 309 -16.23 -0.80 -16.36
CA VAL A 309 -16.37 0.64 -16.59
C VAL A 309 -17.78 0.92 -17.08
N SER A 310 -17.98 0.83 -18.40
CA SER A 310 -19.21 1.24 -19.08
C SER A 310 -20.45 0.44 -18.62
N ALA A 311 -20.28 -0.81 -18.23
CA ALA A 311 -21.39 -1.63 -17.73
C ALA A 311 -22.10 -0.98 -16.52
N ILE A 312 -21.36 -0.24 -15.69
CA ILE A 312 -21.90 0.47 -14.52
C ILE A 312 -21.99 1.98 -14.80
N THR A 313 -20.90 2.60 -15.27
CA THR A 313 -20.87 4.06 -15.43
C THR A 313 -21.82 4.58 -16.49
N LEU A 314 -22.27 3.74 -17.42
CA LEU A 314 -23.27 4.08 -18.43
C LEU A 314 -24.66 3.43 -18.17
N ALA A 315 -24.85 2.74 -17.05
CA ALA A 315 -26.15 2.20 -16.64
C ALA A 315 -27.17 3.35 -16.43
N LYS A 316 -28.46 3.02 -16.50
CA LYS A 316 -29.52 4.05 -16.35
C LYS A 316 -29.74 4.43 -14.89
N ASP A 317 -29.49 3.50 -13.97
CA ASP A 317 -29.58 3.66 -12.51
C ASP A 317 -28.29 3.23 -11.81
#